data_9f7c0b01e2b9e7ff66845396a659749d
#
_entry.id   9f7c0b01e2b9e7ff66845396a659749d
#
_cell.length_a   1.000
_cell.length_b   1.000
_cell.length_c   1.000
_cell.angle_alpha   90.00
_cell.angle_beta   90.00
_cell.angle_gamma   90.00
#
_symmetry.space_group_name_H-M   'P 1'
#
loop_
_entity.id
_entity.type
_entity.pdbx_description
1 polymer ?
#
loop_
_entity_poly.entity_id
_entity_poly.type
_entity_poly.pdbx_seq_one_letter_code
_entity_poly.pdbx_strand_id
1 'polypeptide(L)'
;MKRLVLILVAVLWIVPAFSQEITGTWVISESHDGSKEKGKDHIQMIFSTTDEQTFSSDASFNQSGQTKILLGQNDISYSMTITYSGGGTWKREGDLLTLQYNPKLAKAKLTETNVPVVFRPLLTSTITRELKKQMKAIQPETSRILSLTATELKLQDPEHPKDVVTYRRK
;
A
#
# COMPACT_ATOMS: atom_id res chain seq x y z
N MET A 1 51.20 8.25 -22.86
CA MET A 1 49.84 8.20 -23.42
C MET A 1 49.01 6.96 -23.03
N LYS A 2 49.58 5.92 -22.38
CA LYS A 2 48.80 4.69 -21.98
C LYS A 2 48.07 4.81 -20.64
N ARG A 3 48.33 5.81 -19.81
CA ARG A 3 47.71 5.97 -18.48
C ARG A 3 46.41 6.78 -18.50
N LEU A 4 46.13 7.52 -19.57
CA LEU A 4 44.90 8.33 -19.66
C LEU A 4 43.69 7.53 -20.11
N VAL A 5 43.88 6.42 -20.81
CA VAL A 5 42.81 5.54 -21.32
C VAL A 5 42.22 4.69 -20.22
N LEU A 6 42.99 4.33 -19.20
CA LEU A 6 42.52 3.51 -18.05
C LEU A 6 41.60 4.27 -17.10
N ILE A 7 41.70 5.60 -17.00
CA ILE A 7 40.85 6.44 -16.16
C ILE A 7 39.49 6.66 -16.82
N LEU A 8 39.44 6.70 -18.16
CA LEU A 8 38.19 6.89 -18.90
C LEU A 8 37.29 5.66 -18.88
N VAL A 9 37.89 4.46 -18.79
CA VAL A 9 37.12 3.19 -18.69
C VAL A 9 36.57 2.96 -17.29
N ALA A 10 37.24 3.44 -16.25
CA ALA A 10 36.78 3.32 -14.86
C ALA A 10 35.59 4.25 -14.54
N VAL A 11 35.44 5.38 -15.26
CA VAL A 11 34.32 6.33 -15.06
C VAL A 11 33.03 5.85 -15.72
N LEU A 12 33.11 4.96 -16.71
CA LEU A 12 31.94 4.38 -17.40
C LEU A 12 31.24 3.27 -16.62
N TRP A 13 31.83 2.77 -15.52
CA TRP A 13 31.23 1.73 -14.66
C TRP A 13 30.57 2.27 -13.39
N ILE A 14 30.61 3.58 -13.14
CA ILE A 14 29.76 4.23 -12.15
C ILE A 14 28.45 4.63 -12.85
N VAL A 15 27.76 3.67 -13.45
CA VAL A 15 26.32 3.82 -13.69
C VAL A 15 25.71 3.81 -12.28
N PRO A 16 25.10 4.92 -11.85
CA PRO A 16 24.52 4.96 -10.52
C PRO A 16 23.47 3.85 -10.43
N ALA A 17 23.61 2.98 -9.45
CA ALA A 17 22.64 1.95 -9.09
C ALA A 17 21.26 2.55 -8.69
N PHE A 18 21.03 3.83 -8.95
CA PHE A 18 19.86 4.63 -8.62
C PHE A 18 18.96 4.99 -9.79
N SER A 19 19.19 4.47 -10.99
CA SER A 19 18.33 4.75 -12.14
C SER A 19 17.18 3.78 -12.33
N GLN A 20 16.92 2.90 -11.37
CA GLN A 20 15.73 2.06 -11.46
C GLN A 20 14.49 2.93 -11.24
N GLU A 21 13.65 2.94 -12.25
CA GLU A 21 12.42 3.71 -12.22
C GLU A 21 11.42 3.04 -11.27
N ILE A 22 10.83 3.86 -10.41
CA ILE A 22 9.71 3.41 -9.57
C ILE A 22 8.45 3.15 -10.40
N THR A 23 8.40 3.69 -11.63
CA THR A 23 7.29 3.49 -12.57
C THR A 23 6.99 2.01 -12.79
N GLY A 24 5.70 1.69 -12.86
CA GLY A 24 5.20 0.32 -12.96
C GLY A 24 4.25 -0.03 -11.84
N THR A 25 3.86 -1.29 -11.81
CA THR A 25 2.87 -1.80 -10.85
C THR A 25 3.55 -2.63 -9.75
N TRP A 26 3.22 -2.31 -8.52
CA TRP A 26 3.76 -2.88 -7.31
C TRP A 26 2.66 -3.45 -6.44
N VAL A 27 2.84 -4.66 -5.94
CA VAL A 27 1.83 -5.40 -5.17
C VAL A 27 2.38 -5.77 -3.80
N ILE A 28 1.54 -5.62 -2.78
CA ILE A 28 1.76 -6.15 -1.44
C ILE A 28 0.59 -7.02 -1.02
N SER A 29 0.87 -8.05 -0.22
CA SER A 29 -0.15 -8.85 0.45
C SER A 29 0.26 -9.03 1.91
N GLU A 30 -0.64 -8.66 2.80
CA GLU A 30 -0.45 -8.74 4.24
C GLU A 30 -1.62 -9.45 4.90
N SER A 31 -1.34 -10.14 6.00
CA SER A 31 -2.37 -10.74 6.85
C SER A 31 -2.06 -10.41 8.31
N HIS A 32 -3.08 -9.97 9.03
CA HIS A 32 -3.00 -9.64 10.43
C HIS A 32 -4.08 -10.38 11.21
N ASP A 33 -3.68 -11.09 12.25
CA ASP A 33 -4.56 -11.72 13.22
C ASP A 33 -4.61 -10.85 14.47
N GLY A 34 -5.76 -10.19 14.67
CA GLY A 34 -6.05 -9.37 15.83
C GLY A 34 -6.96 -10.06 16.84
N SER A 35 -7.10 -11.37 16.75
CA SER A 35 -7.97 -12.16 17.66
C SER A 35 -7.55 -11.99 19.11
N LYS A 36 -8.52 -11.96 20.00
CA LYS A 36 -8.33 -11.78 21.44
C LYS A 36 -9.18 -12.76 22.23
N GLU A 37 -8.59 -13.30 23.29
CA GLU A 37 -9.31 -14.02 24.32
C GLU A 37 -9.65 -13.06 25.48
N LYS A 38 -10.92 -12.98 25.84
CA LYS A 38 -11.38 -12.17 26.97
C LYS A 38 -12.33 -13.01 27.83
N GLY A 39 -11.77 -13.68 28.85
CA GLY A 39 -12.55 -14.57 29.73
C GLY A 39 -13.03 -15.82 28.97
N LYS A 40 -14.37 -16.00 28.92
CA LYS A 40 -15.01 -17.09 28.17
C LYS A 40 -15.30 -16.72 26.71
N ASP A 41 -15.08 -15.46 26.32
CA ASP A 41 -15.37 -14.98 24.98
C ASP A 41 -14.11 -15.04 24.13
N HIS A 42 -14.22 -15.74 23.01
CA HIS A 42 -13.21 -15.74 21.96
C HIS A 42 -13.66 -14.78 20.86
N ILE A 43 -12.91 -13.69 20.66
CA ILE A 43 -13.16 -12.73 19.59
C ILE A 43 -12.12 -13.00 18.51
N GLN A 44 -12.58 -13.53 17.39
CA GLN A 44 -11.77 -13.72 16.19
C GLN A 44 -11.80 -12.46 15.32
N MET A 45 -10.62 -11.98 14.89
CA MET A 45 -10.50 -10.82 14.01
C MET A 45 -9.31 -11.02 13.08
N ILE A 46 -9.58 -11.41 11.85
CA ILE A 46 -8.54 -11.64 10.85
C ILE A 46 -8.74 -10.67 9.70
N PHE A 47 -7.66 -9.99 9.34
CA PHE A 47 -7.58 -9.11 8.18
C PHE A 47 -6.58 -9.68 7.19
N SER A 48 -6.95 -9.75 5.91
CA SER A 48 -6.04 -10.08 4.82
C SER A 48 -6.21 -9.03 3.73
N THR A 49 -5.15 -8.29 3.46
CA THR A 49 -5.15 -7.20 2.49
C THR A 49 -4.20 -7.52 1.35
N THR A 50 -4.66 -7.29 0.13
CA THR A 50 -3.81 -7.21 -1.06
C THR A 50 -3.98 -5.82 -1.65
N ASP A 51 -2.88 -5.11 -1.83
CA ASP A 51 -2.84 -3.76 -2.38
C ASP A 51 -1.94 -3.71 -3.60
N GLU A 52 -2.36 -2.96 -4.61
CA GLU A 52 -1.64 -2.75 -5.85
C GLU A 52 -1.51 -1.24 -6.08
N GLN A 53 -0.27 -0.78 -6.26
CA GLN A 53 0.05 0.61 -6.58
C GLN A 53 0.73 0.69 -7.94
N THR A 54 0.20 1.51 -8.83
CA THR A 54 0.78 1.76 -10.15
C THR A 54 1.26 3.19 -10.24
N PHE A 55 2.57 3.36 -10.41
CA PHE A 55 3.23 4.65 -10.62
C PHE A 55 3.44 4.90 -12.10
N SER A 56 2.94 6.01 -12.61
CA SER A 56 3.04 6.41 -14.01
C SER A 56 4.11 7.48 -14.21
N SER A 57 4.68 7.54 -15.41
CA SER A 57 5.73 8.52 -15.77
C SER A 57 5.27 9.98 -15.76
N ASP A 58 3.95 10.23 -15.81
CA ASP A 58 3.35 11.56 -15.68
C ASP A 58 3.19 12.03 -14.23
N ALA A 59 3.88 11.38 -13.29
CA ALA A 59 3.78 11.63 -11.86
C ALA A 59 2.40 11.37 -11.24
N SER A 60 1.51 10.65 -11.93
CA SER A 60 0.28 10.12 -11.34
C SER A 60 0.52 8.75 -10.73
N PHE A 61 -0.28 8.39 -9.71
CA PHE A 61 -0.38 7.01 -9.24
C PHE A 61 -1.82 6.61 -9.05
N ASN A 62 -2.07 5.31 -9.21
CA ASN A 62 -3.31 4.67 -8.89
C ASN A 62 -3.06 3.57 -7.85
N GLN A 63 -4.00 3.44 -6.95
CA GLN A 63 -4.02 2.39 -5.94
C GLN A 63 -5.33 1.63 -6.03
N SER A 64 -5.26 0.31 -5.94
CA SER A 64 -6.43 -0.55 -5.84
C SER A 64 -6.11 -1.75 -4.97
N GLY A 65 -7.10 -2.22 -4.25
CA GLY A 65 -6.88 -3.36 -3.39
C GLY A 65 -8.16 -4.00 -2.91
N GLN A 66 -7.98 -5.08 -2.15
CA GLN A 66 -9.05 -5.72 -1.42
C GLN A 66 -8.60 -6.08 -0.01
N THR A 67 -9.51 -5.91 0.93
CA THR A 67 -9.35 -6.40 2.29
C THR A 67 -10.44 -7.40 2.59
N LYS A 68 -10.03 -8.61 2.97
CA LYS A 68 -10.92 -9.62 3.53
C LYS A 68 -10.90 -9.50 5.04
N ILE A 69 -12.07 -9.45 5.64
CA ILE A 69 -12.26 -9.32 7.09
C ILE A 69 -13.09 -10.51 7.55
N LEU A 70 -12.58 -11.23 8.54
CA LEU A 70 -13.32 -12.24 9.27
C LEU A 70 -13.46 -11.76 10.72
N LEU A 71 -14.71 -11.62 11.16
CA LEU A 71 -15.06 -11.26 12.53
C LEU A 71 -15.87 -12.39 13.10
N GLY A 72 -15.47 -12.94 14.23
CA GLY A 72 -16.19 -14.01 14.91
C GLY A 72 -16.27 -13.74 16.40
N GLN A 73 -17.43 -14.07 17.01
CA GLN A 73 -17.61 -14.11 18.45
C GLN A 73 -18.52 -15.26 18.79
N ASN A 74 -18.01 -16.20 19.58
CA ASN A 74 -18.69 -17.47 19.89
C ASN A 74 -19.08 -18.20 18.59
N ASP A 75 -20.38 -18.56 18.41
CA ASP A 75 -20.89 -19.29 17.25
C ASP A 75 -21.29 -18.38 16.07
N ILE A 76 -21.09 -17.07 16.18
CA ILE A 76 -21.46 -16.09 15.16
C ILE A 76 -20.22 -15.62 14.43
N SER A 77 -20.19 -15.77 13.10
CA SER A 77 -19.10 -15.23 12.28
C SER A 77 -19.64 -14.38 11.12
N TYR A 78 -18.97 -13.26 10.89
CA TYR A 78 -19.20 -12.41 9.74
C TYR A 78 -17.94 -12.36 8.87
N SER A 79 -18.14 -12.56 7.58
CA SER A 79 -17.09 -12.36 6.60
C SER A 79 -17.47 -11.26 5.65
N MET A 80 -16.49 -10.45 5.25
CA MET A 80 -16.70 -9.41 4.26
C MET A 80 -15.44 -9.18 3.44
N THR A 81 -15.62 -8.91 2.16
CA THR A 81 -14.57 -8.48 1.25
C THR A 81 -14.88 -7.07 0.80
N ILE A 82 -13.95 -6.16 1.06
CA ILE A 82 -14.02 -4.76 0.67
C ILE A 82 -13.01 -4.57 -0.46
N THR A 83 -13.47 -4.14 -1.63
CA THR A 83 -12.60 -3.64 -2.68
C THR A 83 -12.53 -2.11 -2.59
N TYR A 84 -11.35 -1.56 -2.79
CA TYR A 84 -11.14 -0.12 -2.77
C TYR A 84 -10.24 0.32 -3.90
N SER A 85 -10.34 1.58 -4.25
CA SER A 85 -9.45 2.25 -5.20
C SER A 85 -9.26 3.70 -4.82
N GLY A 86 -8.15 4.25 -5.23
CA GLY A 86 -7.79 5.64 -5.04
C GLY A 86 -6.65 6.03 -5.97
N GLY A 87 -6.03 7.15 -5.70
CA GLY A 87 -4.89 7.61 -6.47
C GLY A 87 -4.59 9.06 -6.20
N GLY A 88 -3.64 9.60 -6.94
CA GLY A 88 -3.18 10.96 -6.78
C GLY A 88 -1.92 11.23 -7.58
N THR A 89 -1.02 12.02 -7.02
CA THR A 89 0.29 12.31 -7.61
C THR A 89 1.41 11.83 -6.71
N TRP A 90 2.55 11.51 -7.30
CA TRP A 90 3.73 11.09 -6.57
C TRP A 90 4.94 11.92 -6.98
N LYS A 91 5.90 12.02 -6.06
CA LYS A 91 7.18 12.68 -6.28
C LYS A 91 8.28 11.87 -5.59
N ARG A 92 9.42 11.77 -6.27
CA ARG A 92 10.63 11.19 -5.69
C ARG A 92 11.72 12.23 -5.62
N GLU A 93 12.33 12.38 -4.45
CA GLU A 93 13.48 13.25 -4.21
C GLU A 93 14.56 12.44 -3.48
N GLY A 94 15.55 11.98 -4.24
CA GLY A 94 16.57 11.07 -3.71
C GLY A 94 15.98 9.73 -3.28
N ASP A 95 16.05 9.44 -1.98
CA ASP A 95 15.48 8.26 -1.34
C ASP A 95 14.08 8.50 -0.74
N LEU A 96 13.52 9.69 -0.88
CA LEU A 96 12.17 10.00 -0.39
C LEU A 96 11.14 9.87 -1.51
N LEU A 97 10.08 9.09 -1.24
CA LEU A 97 8.88 8.97 -2.05
C LEU A 97 7.74 9.67 -1.32
N THR A 98 7.14 10.66 -1.95
CA THR A 98 5.99 11.39 -1.41
C THR A 98 4.75 11.11 -2.25
N LEU A 99 3.67 10.68 -1.61
CA LEU A 99 2.37 10.46 -2.22
C LEU A 99 1.40 11.56 -1.79
N GLN A 100 0.73 12.16 -2.75
CA GLN A 100 -0.34 13.12 -2.54
C GLN A 100 -1.65 12.53 -3.04
N TYR A 101 -2.45 11.98 -2.13
CA TYR A 101 -3.74 11.37 -2.47
C TYR A 101 -4.78 12.40 -2.90
N ASN A 102 -5.64 12.03 -3.83
CA ASN A 102 -6.83 12.79 -4.18
C ASN A 102 -8.08 12.10 -3.58
N PRO A 103 -8.65 12.62 -2.48
CA PRO A 103 -9.82 12.00 -1.83
C PRO A 103 -11.06 11.87 -2.71
N LYS A 104 -11.13 12.64 -3.82
CA LYS A 104 -12.24 12.55 -4.79
C LYS A 104 -12.17 11.25 -5.60
N LEU A 105 -10.98 10.64 -5.75
CA LEU A 105 -10.77 9.38 -6.46
C LEU A 105 -11.05 8.16 -5.56
N ALA A 106 -11.18 8.36 -4.25
CA ALA A 106 -11.40 7.28 -3.30
C ALA A 106 -12.78 6.64 -3.48
N LYS A 107 -12.78 5.33 -3.71
CA LYS A 107 -13.99 4.50 -3.83
C LYS A 107 -13.80 3.24 -2.99
N ALA A 108 -14.88 2.76 -2.39
CA ALA A 108 -14.90 1.47 -1.75
C ALA A 108 -16.23 0.77 -2.05
N LYS A 109 -16.19 -0.55 -2.13
CA LYS A 109 -17.36 -1.40 -2.38
C LYS A 109 -17.25 -2.67 -1.56
N LEU A 110 -18.36 -3.04 -0.93
CA LEU A 110 -18.53 -4.35 -0.30
C LEU A 110 -18.90 -5.34 -1.40
N THR A 111 -18.04 -6.33 -1.69
CA THR A 111 -18.21 -7.26 -2.82
C THR A 111 -18.76 -8.61 -2.37
N GLU A 112 -18.25 -9.16 -1.27
CA GLU A 112 -18.68 -10.43 -0.72
C GLU A 112 -18.96 -10.25 0.75
N THR A 113 -20.11 -10.74 1.24
CA THR A 113 -20.42 -10.65 2.66
C THR A 113 -21.61 -11.54 3.02
N ASN A 114 -21.55 -12.12 4.21
CA ASN A 114 -22.69 -12.75 4.87
C ASN A 114 -23.47 -11.79 5.79
N VAL A 115 -23.07 -10.51 5.86
CA VAL A 115 -23.83 -9.48 6.58
C VAL A 115 -25.22 -9.31 5.94
N PRO A 116 -26.29 -9.21 6.74
CA PRO A 116 -27.65 -9.04 6.25
C PRO A 116 -27.76 -7.85 5.26
N VAL A 117 -28.54 -8.06 4.18
CA VAL A 117 -28.66 -7.12 3.05
C VAL A 117 -29.03 -5.70 3.49
N VAL A 118 -29.89 -5.60 4.50
CA VAL A 118 -30.37 -4.30 5.05
C VAL A 118 -29.24 -3.42 5.59
N PHE A 119 -28.12 -4.00 6.07
CA PHE A 119 -27.00 -3.24 6.62
C PHE A 119 -25.90 -2.90 5.60
N ARG A 120 -25.90 -3.55 4.42
CA ARG A 120 -24.85 -3.38 3.40
C ARG A 120 -24.69 -1.94 2.90
N PRO A 121 -25.76 -1.19 2.58
CA PRO A 121 -25.63 0.21 2.13
C PRO A 121 -24.99 1.10 3.19
N LEU A 122 -25.37 0.94 4.46
CA LEU A 122 -24.82 1.70 5.57
C LEU A 122 -23.33 1.39 5.76
N LEU A 123 -22.94 0.11 5.71
CA LEU A 123 -21.54 -0.32 5.80
C LEU A 123 -20.71 0.27 4.65
N THR A 124 -21.18 0.14 3.41
CA THR A 124 -20.46 0.67 2.23
C THR A 124 -20.24 2.17 2.32
N SER A 125 -21.28 2.93 2.73
CA SER A 125 -21.17 4.37 2.91
C SER A 125 -20.20 4.77 4.02
N THR A 126 -20.23 4.05 5.13
CA THR A 126 -19.33 4.27 6.27
C THR A 126 -17.88 3.97 5.89
N ILE A 127 -17.61 2.84 5.25
CA ILE A 127 -16.27 2.45 4.80
C ILE A 127 -15.72 3.49 3.81
N THR A 128 -16.53 3.91 2.83
CA THR A 128 -16.11 4.92 1.85
C THR A 128 -15.78 6.26 2.52
N ARG A 129 -16.58 6.67 3.51
CA ARG A 129 -16.35 7.90 4.27
C ARG A 129 -15.06 7.83 5.07
N GLU A 130 -14.80 6.72 5.78
CA GLU A 130 -13.58 6.55 6.57
C GLU A 130 -12.34 6.49 5.66
N LEU A 131 -12.41 5.80 4.52
CA LEU A 131 -11.32 5.78 3.53
C LEU A 131 -10.96 7.20 3.07
N LYS A 132 -11.97 8.01 2.70
CA LYS A 132 -11.76 9.41 2.30
C LYS A 132 -11.16 10.26 3.44
N LYS A 133 -11.60 10.04 4.67
CA LYS A 133 -11.10 10.74 5.85
C LYS A 133 -9.63 10.39 6.11
N GLN A 134 -9.27 9.10 6.05
CA GLN A 134 -7.90 8.65 6.17
C GLN A 134 -7.00 9.24 5.09
N MET A 135 -7.37 9.12 3.82
CA MET A 135 -6.62 9.72 2.71
C MET A 135 -6.42 11.23 2.86
N LYS A 136 -7.34 11.93 3.52
CA LYS A 136 -7.21 13.36 3.80
C LYS A 136 -6.31 13.66 5.00
N ALA A 137 -6.30 12.79 5.99
CA ALA A 137 -5.55 12.98 7.23
C ALA A 137 -4.03 12.71 7.08
N ILE A 138 -3.66 11.77 6.19
CA ILE A 138 -2.29 11.28 6.00
C ILE A 138 -1.52 12.10 4.94
N GLN A 139 -2.01 13.23 4.51
CA GLN A 139 -1.42 13.95 3.38
C GLN A 139 -0.45 15.05 3.78
N PRO A 140 0.69 15.14 3.05
CA PRO A 140 1.28 14.14 2.14
C PRO A 140 1.89 12.96 2.90
N GLU A 141 1.78 11.76 2.34
CA GLU A 141 2.46 10.58 2.88
C GLU A 141 3.88 10.53 2.32
N THR A 142 4.87 10.51 3.18
CA THR A 142 6.28 10.42 2.79
C THR A 142 6.89 9.15 3.34
N SER A 143 7.53 8.38 2.47
CA SER A 143 8.25 7.17 2.82
C SER A 143 9.69 7.23 2.34
N ARG A 144 10.62 6.59 3.06
CA ARG A 144 11.99 6.42 2.63
C ARG A 144 12.12 5.14 1.82
N ILE A 145 12.71 5.22 0.65
CA ILE A 145 13.06 4.08 -0.19
C ILE A 145 14.34 3.44 0.39
N LEU A 146 14.22 2.28 1.02
CA LEU A 146 15.35 1.51 1.51
C LEU A 146 16.02 0.70 0.41
N SER A 147 15.20 0.20 -0.52
CA SER A 147 15.66 -0.60 -1.66
C SER A 147 14.68 -0.45 -2.82
N LEU A 148 15.22 -0.34 -4.03
CA LEU A 148 14.46 -0.36 -5.28
C LEU A 148 15.23 -1.21 -6.27
N THR A 149 14.67 -2.36 -6.63
CA THR A 149 15.23 -3.30 -7.60
C THR A 149 14.24 -3.53 -8.75
N ALA A 150 14.59 -4.33 -9.74
CA ALA A 150 13.68 -4.67 -10.83
C ALA A 150 12.40 -5.37 -10.34
N THR A 151 12.44 -6.03 -9.17
CA THR A 151 11.35 -6.88 -8.66
C THR A 151 10.84 -6.48 -7.28
N GLU A 152 11.55 -5.61 -6.55
CA GLU A 152 11.25 -5.28 -5.17
C GLU A 152 11.40 -3.78 -4.90
N LEU A 153 10.43 -3.23 -4.16
CA LEU A 153 10.44 -1.88 -3.59
C LEU A 153 10.22 -1.99 -2.09
N LYS A 154 11.21 -1.55 -1.29
CA LYS A 154 11.10 -1.46 0.17
C LYS A 154 10.92 -0.01 0.60
N LEU A 155 9.84 0.27 1.31
CA LEU A 155 9.52 1.56 1.87
C LEU A 155 9.54 1.49 3.41
N GLN A 156 10.00 2.55 4.03
CA GLN A 156 10.04 2.72 5.48
C GLN A 156 9.31 4.01 5.84
N ASP A 157 8.47 3.96 6.87
CA ASP A 157 7.92 5.15 7.48
C ASP A 157 9.05 5.92 8.23
N PRO A 158 9.36 7.17 7.87
CA PRO A 158 10.39 7.94 8.56
C PRO A 158 10.07 8.24 10.03
N GLU A 159 8.79 8.33 10.41
CA GLU A 159 8.34 8.56 11.78
C GLU A 159 8.35 7.29 12.62
N HIS A 160 8.17 6.13 11.97
CA HIS A 160 8.16 4.80 12.58
C HIS A 160 9.19 3.87 11.89
N PRO A 161 10.49 4.00 12.13
CA PRO A 161 11.54 3.28 11.38
C PRO A 161 11.48 1.74 11.46
N LYS A 162 10.67 1.19 12.34
CA LYS A 162 10.41 -0.27 12.41
C LYS A 162 9.38 -0.73 11.39
N ASP A 163 8.59 0.20 10.86
CA ASP A 163 7.52 -0.11 9.91
C ASP A 163 8.10 -0.06 8.50
N VAL A 164 8.46 -1.24 8.02
CA VAL A 164 9.01 -1.46 6.68
C VAL A 164 8.03 -2.29 5.87
N VAL A 165 7.66 -1.76 4.73
CA VAL A 165 6.74 -2.39 3.79
C VAL A 165 7.49 -2.83 2.55
N THR A 166 7.24 -4.06 2.08
CA THR A 166 7.90 -4.62 0.90
C THR A 166 6.89 -4.93 -0.18
N TYR A 167 7.02 -4.22 -1.29
CA TYR A 167 6.24 -4.44 -2.49
C TYR A 167 7.02 -5.29 -3.50
N ARG A 168 6.31 -6.07 -4.29
CA ARG A 168 6.86 -6.82 -5.42
C ARG A 168 6.32 -6.26 -6.73
N ARG A 169 7.16 -6.19 -7.73
CA ARG A 169 6.74 -5.77 -9.08
C ARG A 169 5.85 -6.86 -9.69
N LYS A 170 4.76 -6.44 -10.29
CA LYS A 170 3.83 -7.31 -11.01
C LYS A 170 4.33 -7.61 -12.42
#